data_28397efb711911b54ad97583c7c9f427
#
_entry.id   28397efb711911b54ad97583c7c9f427
#
_cell.length_a   1.000
_cell.length_b   1.000
_cell.length_c   1.000
_cell.angle_alpha   90.00
_cell.angle_beta   90.00
_cell.angle_gamma   90.00
#
_symmetry.space_group_name_H-M   'P 1'
#
loop_
_entity.id
_entity.type
_entity.pdbx_description
1 polymer ?
#
loop_
_entity_poly.entity_id
_entity_poly.type
_entity_poly.pdbx_seq_one_letter_code
_entity_poly.pdbx_strand_id
1 'polypeptide(L)'
;LPAAGVDGIEHGTGLTPDTIARAAEQKVALVPTMINIDNFPGIAASGEEKYPTWGKHLRALYAKSADTFRACAEAGVTMYAGTDAGGMVPHGLISDEIAKMAEIGGAEFALGAASWRSREWLGVDGLTEGASADLVCYDSDPREDVRVIKDPARVVLRGVISR
;
A
#
# COMPACT_ATOMS: atom_id res chain seq x y z
N LEU A 1 15.78 8.04 7.29
CA LEU A 1 15.61 6.59 7.10
C LEU A 1 16.37 6.05 5.88
N PRO A 2 16.23 6.58 4.63
CA PRO A 2 17.00 6.05 3.49
C PRO A 2 18.52 6.00 3.74
N ALA A 3 19.07 7.04 4.35
CA ALA A 3 20.51 7.10 4.68
C ALA A 3 20.96 6.04 5.73
N ALA A 4 20.04 5.34 6.37
CA ALA A 4 20.32 4.27 7.32
C ALA A 4 20.37 2.88 6.69
N GLY A 5 20.17 2.77 5.36
CA GLY A 5 20.23 1.51 4.63
C GLY A 5 19.03 0.59 4.90
N VAL A 6 17.84 1.16 5.12
CA VAL A 6 16.60 0.38 5.24
C VAL A 6 16.10 -0.05 3.87
N ASP A 7 15.50 -1.23 3.77
CA ASP A 7 14.93 -1.75 2.52
C ASP A 7 13.50 -1.24 2.25
N GLY A 8 12.78 -0.85 3.31
CA GLY A 8 11.40 -0.39 3.21
C GLY A 8 11.03 0.62 4.30
N ILE A 9 9.99 1.39 4.02
CA ILE A 9 9.38 2.38 4.91
C ILE A 9 7.88 2.10 4.95
N GLU A 10 7.32 1.98 6.16
CA GLU A 10 5.89 1.90 6.38
C GLU A 10 5.30 3.32 6.55
N HIS A 11 4.04 3.50 6.16
CA HIS A 11 3.26 4.75 6.22
C HIS A 11 3.81 5.89 5.36
N GLY A 12 5.02 6.35 5.59
CA GLY A 12 5.72 7.34 4.77
C GLY A 12 5.14 8.75 4.76
N THR A 13 4.14 9.08 5.60
CA THR A 13 3.43 10.38 5.59
C THR A 13 4.32 11.58 5.88
N GLY A 14 5.47 11.37 6.50
CA GLY A 14 6.46 12.41 6.80
C GLY A 14 7.58 12.57 5.76
N LEU A 15 7.49 11.89 4.63
CA LEU A 15 8.48 12.04 3.55
C LEU A 15 8.45 13.46 2.97
N THR A 16 9.65 13.99 2.73
CA THR A 16 9.89 15.28 2.09
C THR A 16 10.40 15.07 0.67
N PRO A 17 10.38 16.08 -0.22
CA PRO A 17 10.94 15.94 -1.57
C PRO A 17 12.35 15.34 -1.59
N ASP A 18 13.24 15.77 -0.70
CA ASP A 18 14.61 15.24 -0.61
C ASP A 18 14.65 13.78 -0.19
N THR A 19 13.79 13.38 0.76
CA THR A 19 13.73 11.98 1.22
C THR A 19 13.02 11.07 0.23
N ILE A 20 12.08 11.58 -0.55
CA ILE A 20 11.45 10.89 -1.68
C ILE A 20 12.48 10.63 -2.78
N ALA A 21 13.25 11.65 -3.19
CA ALA A 21 14.29 11.48 -4.19
C ALA A 21 15.34 10.44 -3.77
N ARG A 22 15.77 10.46 -2.51
CA ARG A 22 16.69 9.44 -1.95
C ARG A 22 16.07 8.04 -1.91
N ALA A 23 14.80 7.91 -1.55
CA ALA A 23 14.12 6.62 -1.53
C ALA A 23 14.07 6.01 -2.94
N ALA A 24 13.77 6.81 -3.96
CA ALA A 24 13.79 6.39 -5.36
C ALA A 24 15.20 5.96 -5.81
N GLU A 25 16.22 6.78 -5.54
CA GLU A 25 17.62 6.51 -5.90
C GLU A 25 18.15 5.22 -5.27
N GLN A 26 17.84 5.02 -3.97
CA GLN A 26 18.31 3.88 -3.19
C GLN A 26 17.39 2.66 -3.29
N LYS A 27 16.31 2.74 -4.09
CA LYS A 27 15.32 1.67 -4.26
C LYS A 27 14.66 1.22 -2.94
N VAL A 28 14.49 2.15 -2.00
CA VAL A 28 13.78 1.89 -0.76
C VAL A 28 12.29 1.79 -1.07
N ALA A 29 11.68 0.69 -0.66
CA ALA A 29 10.25 0.45 -0.86
C ALA A 29 9.38 1.30 0.09
N LEU A 30 8.16 1.62 -0.34
CA LEU A 30 7.14 2.26 0.50
C LEU A 30 5.90 1.39 0.58
N VAL A 31 5.42 1.12 1.78
CA VAL A 31 4.10 0.53 2.03
C VAL A 31 3.22 1.61 2.67
N PRO A 32 2.34 2.28 1.89
CA PRO A 32 1.67 3.51 2.32
C PRO A 32 0.61 3.30 3.40
N THR A 33 0.02 2.11 3.50
CA THR A 33 -1.03 1.78 4.48
C THR A 33 -2.14 2.83 4.55
N MET A 34 -2.64 3.25 3.38
CA MET A 34 -3.53 4.41 3.25
C MET A 34 -4.81 4.26 4.07
N ILE A 35 -5.34 3.04 4.19
CA ILE A 35 -6.52 2.78 5.02
C ILE A 35 -6.24 2.95 6.52
N ASN A 36 -5.01 2.73 6.97
CA ASN A 36 -4.63 3.05 8.35
C ASN A 36 -4.43 4.55 8.54
N ILE A 37 -3.89 5.25 7.55
CA ILE A 37 -3.74 6.71 7.57
C ILE A 37 -5.10 7.42 7.72
N ASP A 38 -6.19 6.85 7.22
CA ASP A 38 -7.54 7.37 7.40
C ASP A 38 -7.97 7.47 8.87
N ASN A 39 -7.32 6.74 9.78
CA ASN A 39 -7.57 6.82 11.22
C ASN A 39 -6.90 8.03 11.89
N PHE A 40 -5.94 8.68 11.23
CA PHE A 40 -5.17 9.78 11.82
C PHE A 40 -6.02 10.91 12.42
N PRO A 41 -7.09 11.39 11.76
CA PRO A 41 -7.97 12.41 12.36
C PRO A 41 -8.63 11.96 13.66
N GLY A 42 -9.08 10.70 13.73
CA GLY A 42 -9.69 10.11 14.94
C GLY A 42 -8.64 9.94 16.06
N ILE A 43 -7.46 9.45 15.72
CA ILE A 43 -6.34 9.30 16.64
C ILE A 43 -5.92 10.67 17.19
N ALA A 44 -5.81 11.69 16.32
CA ALA A 44 -5.49 13.06 16.73
C ALA A 44 -6.53 13.62 17.70
N ALA A 45 -7.83 13.39 17.44
CA ALA A 45 -8.92 13.85 18.31
C ALA A 45 -8.87 13.20 19.70
N SER A 46 -8.59 11.90 19.77
CA SER A 46 -8.52 11.16 21.04
C SER A 46 -7.37 11.61 21.96
N GLY A 47 -6.31 12.15 21.38
CA GLY A 47 -5.14 12.62 22.14
C GLY A 47 -5.04 14.13 22.31
N GLU A 48 -5.96 14.92 21.74
CA GLU A 48 -5.82 16.37 21.58
C GLU A 48 -5.73 17.13 22.90
N GLU A 49 -6.51 16.73 23.91
CA GLU A 49 -6.50 17.34 25.23
C GLU A 49 -5.13 17.20 25.91
N LYS A 50 -4.52 16.03 25.82
CA LYS A 50 -3.23 15.72 26.46
C LYS A 50 -2.02 16.15 25.62
N TYR A 51 -2.14 16.05 24.28
CA TYR A 51 -1.05 16.26 23.33
C TYR A 51 -1.47 17.14 22.14
N PRO A 52 -1.83 18.42 22.35
CA PRO A 52 -2.41 19.27 21.29
C PRO A 52 -1.45 19.49 20.10
N THR A 53 -0.16 19.64 20.36
CA THR A 53 0.86 19.80 19.30
C THR A 53 0.96 18.55 18.43
N TRP A 54 0.94 17.38 19.04
CA TRP A 54 0.97 16.09 18.32
C TRP A 54 -0.29 15.89 17.49
N GLY A 55 -1.48 16.17 18.04
CA GLY A 55 -2.75 16.08 17.32
C GLY A 55 -2.78 17.00 16.09
N LYS A 56 -2.31 18.24 16.24
CA LYS A 56 -2.16 19.17 15.11
C LYS A 56 -1.21 18.64 14.04
N HIS A 57 -0.07 18.09 14.44
CA HIS A 57 0.91 17.51 13.52
C HIS A 57 0.35 16.32 12.76
N LEU A 58 -0.35 15.41 13.45
CA LEU A 58 -0.96 14.22 12.84
C LEU A 58 -2.02 14.59 11.79
N ARG A 59 -2.86 15.60 12.07
CA ARG A 59 -3.81 16.12 11.08
C ARG A 59 -3.11 16.73 9.87
N ALA A 60 -1.98 17.41 10.07
CA ALA A 60 -1.20 17.99 8.99
C ALA A 60 -0.56 16.92 8.10
N LEU A 61 -0.10 15.81 8.68
CA LEU A 61 0.39 14.65 7.94
C LEU A 61 -0.73 14.00 7.12
N TYR A 62 -1.90 13.79 7.73
CA TYR A 62 -3.07 13.26 7.04
C TYR A 62 -3.46 14.12 5.82
N ALA A 63 -3.57 15.44 6.03
CA ALA A 63 -3.98 16.36 4.98
C ALA A 63 -3.04 16.38 3.76
N LYS A 64 -1.79 15.99 3.91
CA LYS A 64 -0.77 15.94 2.86
C LYS A 64 -0.49 14.54 2.33
N SER A 65 -1.03 13.50 2.95
CA SER A 65 -0.63 12.11 2.67
C SER A 65 -0.84 11.73 1.20
N ALA A 66 -1.99 12.06 0.61
CA ALA A 66 -2.28 11.76 -0.79
C ALA A 66 -1.29 12.42 -1.75
N ASP A 67 -0.94 13.70 -1.51
CA ASP A 67 0.04 14.42 -2.33
C ASP A 67 1.46 13.83 -2.15
N THR A 68 1.81 13.43 -0.92
CA THR A 68 3.08 12.77 -0.64
C THR A 68 3.18 11.44 -1.39
N PHE A 69 2.14 10.62 -1.38
CA PHE A 69 2.14 9.33 -2.08
C PHE A 69 2.16 9.49 -3.60
N ARG A 70 1.46 10.50 -4.12
CA ARG A 70 1.51 10.85 -5.54
C ARG A 70 2.93 11.27 -5.95
N ALA A 71 3.57 12.13 -5.16
CA ALA A 71 4.95 12.52 -5.39
C ALA A 71 5.92 11.32 -5.30
N CYS A 72 5.70 10.36 -4.42
CA CYS A 72 6.47 9.12 -4.37
C CYS A 72 6.32 8.31 -5.66
N ALA A 73 5.10 8.13 -6.16
CA ALA A 73 4.81 7.41 -7.40
C ALA A 73 5.46 8.11 -8.62
N GLU A 74 5.33 9.43 -8.71
CA GLU A 74 5.93 10.25 -9.77
C GLU A 74 7.47 10.23 -9.75
N ALA A 75 8.06 10.18 -8.56
CA ALA A 75 9.52 10.05 -8.40
C ALA A 75 10.05 8.63 -8.66
N GLY A 76 9.17 7.64 -8.90
CA GLY A 76 9.56 6.25 -9.14
C GLY A 76 9.90 5.46 -7.87
N VAL A 77 9.45 5.91 -6.69
CA VAL A 77 9.54 5.08 -5.48
C VAL A 77 8.68 3.84 -5.65
N THR A 78 9.27 2.67 -5.44
CA THR A 78 8.53 1.41 -5.53
C THR A 78 7.56 1.32 -4.35
N MET A 79 6.28 1.12 -4.65
CA MET A 79 5.24 1.02 -3.62
C MET A 79 4.60 -0.36 -3.64
N TYR A 80 4.30 -0.87 -2.43
CA TYR A 80 3.63 -2.15 -2.23
C TYR A 80 2.37 -1.97 -1.38
N ALA A 81 1.36 -2.82 -1.62
CA ALA A 81 0.11 -2.75 -0.88
C ALA A 81 0.26 -3.43 0.49
N GLY A 82 -0.16 -2.73 1.54
CA GLY A 82 -0.23 -3.24 2.90
C GLY A 82 -1.24 -2.45 3.71
N THR A 83 -1.93 -3.11 4.65
CA THR A 83 -3.06 -2.53 5.38
C THR A 83 -2.72 -2.10 6.81
N ASP A 84 -1.61 -2.59 7.36
CA ASP A 84 -1.30 -2.48 8.79
C ASP A 84 -2.45 -3.04 9.68
N ALA A 85 -3.03 -4.18 9.23
CA ALA A 85 -4.11 -4.84 9.95
C ALA A 85 -3.60 -5.55 11.22
N GLY A 86 -4.49 -5.63 12.22
CA GLY A 86 -4.21 -6.28 13.51
C GLY A 86 -4.25 -5.34 14.70
N GLY A 87 -4.22 -4.03 14.47
CA GLY A 87 -4.43 -2.99 15.48
C GLY A 87 -5.77 -2.29 15.28
N MET A 88 -5.73 -1.05 14.79
CA MET A 88 -6.93 -0.25 14.50
C MET A 88 -7.64 -0.66 13.19
N VAL A 89 -6.91 -1.28 12.28
CA VAL A 89 -7.44 -1.73 11.00
C VAL A 89 -7.79 -3.21 11.09
N PRO A 90 -9.04 -3.63 10.81
CA PRO A 90 -9.41 -5.03 10.77
C PRO A 90 -8.77 -5.76 9.59
N HIS A 91 -8.61 -7.10 9.70
CA HIS A 91 -8.15 -7.93 8.60
C HIS A 91 -9.16 -7.98 7.45
N GLY A 92 -8.67 -8.24 6.24
CA GLY A 92 -9.51 -8.45 5.04
C GLY A 92 -9.74 -7.20 4.19
N LEU A 93 -9.12 -6.07 4.50
CA LEU A 93 -9.31 -4.79 3.80
C LEU A 93 -8.26 -4.51 2.71
N ILE A 94 -7.52 -5.50 2.26
CA ILE A 94 -6.47 -5.29 1.25
C ILE A 94 -7.05 -4.75 -0.07
N SER A 95 -8.27 -5.12 -0.44
CA SER A 95 -8.93 -4.60 -1.64
C SER A 95 -9.26 -3.10 -1.52
N ASP A 96 -9.51 -2.61 -0.31
CA ASP A 96 -9.72 -1.18 -0.07
C ASP A 96 -8.41 -0.39 -0.19
N GLU A 97 -7.31 -0.95 0.32
CA GLU A 97 -5.97 -0.36 0.14
C GLU A 97 -5.59 -0.29 -1.35
N ILE A 98 -5.79 -1.38 -2.10
CA ILE A 98 -5.52 -1.41 -3.55
C ILE A 98 -6.37 -0.36 -4.28
N ALA A 99 -7.65 -0.21 -3.93
CA ALA A 99 -8.51 0.81 -4.53
C ALA A 99 -7.98 2.24 -4.27
N LYS A 100 -7.53 2.54 -3.05
CA LYS A 100 -6.88 3.82 -2.73
C LYS A 100 -5.57 4.02 -3.49
N MET A 101 -4.75 3.00 -3.60
CA MET A 101 -3.51 3.07 -4.39
C MET A 101 -3.80 3.31 -5.88
N ALA A 102 -4.92 2.81 -6.40
CA ALA A 102 -5.34 3.07 -7.78
C ALA A 102 -5.68 4.55 -8.02
N GLU A 103 -6.13 5.28 -7.01
CA GLU A 103 -6.35 6.75 -7.10
C GLU A 103 -5.01 7.52 -7.20
N ILE A 104 -3.91 6.90 -6.80
CA ILE A 104 -2.57 7.50 -6.87
C ILE A 104 -1.91 7.25 -8.24
N GLY A 105 -1.85 5.99 -8.69
CA GLY A 105 -1.08 5.60 -9.85
C GLY A 105 -1.85 4.77 -10.91
N GLY A 106 -3.17 4.65 -10.75
CA GLY A 106 -4.01 3.84 -11.65
C GLY A 106 -4.10 2.36 -11.26
N ALA A 107 -5.02 1.64 -11.91
CA ALA A 107 -5.35 0.27 -11.55
C ALA A 107 -4.15 -0.68 -11.72
N GLU A 108 -3.42 -0.60 -12.83
CA GLU A 108 -2.25 -1.47 -13.07
C GLU A 108 -1.13 -1.25 -12.04
N PHE A 109 -0.91 0.01 -11.64
CA PHE A 109 0.03 0.35 -10.57
C PHE A 109 -0.38 -0.31 -9.26
N ALA A 110 -1.64 -0.22 -8.86
CA ALA A 110 -2.14 -0.76 -7.60
C ALA A 110 -2.16 -2.29 -7.59
N LEU A 111 -2.60 -2.92 -8.68
CA LEU A 111 -2.61 -4.37 -8.84
C LEU A 111 -1.18 -4.94 -8.80
N GLY A 112 -0.24 -4.30 -9.48
CA GLY A 112 1.17 -4.70 -9.44
C GLY A 112 1.77 -4.58 -8.05
N ALA A 113 1.43 -3.51 -7.32
CA ALA A 113 1.87 -3.30 -5.95
C ALA A 113 1.34 -4.37 -4.98
N ALA A 114 0.18 -4.95 -5.25
CA ALA A 114 -0.45 -5.96 -4.42
C ALA A 114 -0.18 -7.42 -4.88
N SER A 115 0.50 -7.60 -6.01
CA SER A 115 0.66 -8.92 -6.60
C SER A 115 2.08 -9.13 -7.13
N TRP A 116 2.30 -9.06 -8.46
CA TRP A 116 3.54 -9.53 -9.08
C TRP A 116 4.79 -8.76 -8.65
N ARG A 117 4.73 -7.43 -8.46
CA ARG A 117 5.89 -6.64 -7.99
C ARG A 117 6.27 -6.94 -6.55
N SER A 118 5.28 -7.15 -5.67
CA SER A 118 5.52 -7.55 -4.29
C SER A 118 6.16 -8.93 -4.20
N ARG A 119 5.69 -9.87 -5.04
CA ARG A 119 6.27 -11.23 -5.12
C ARG A 119 7.71 -11.17 -5.59
N GLU A 120 8.00 -10.39 -6.64
CA GLU A 120 9.36 -10.19 -7.17
C GLU A 120 10.29 -9.62 -6.09
N TRP A 121 9.86 -8.59 -5.37
CA TRP A 121 10.65 -7.98 -4.30
C TRP A 121 10.93 -8.94 -3.14
N LEU A 122 9.96 -9.79 -2.81
CA LEU A 122 10.09 -10.82 -1.77
C LEU A 122 10.84 -12.07 -2.24
N GLY A 123 11.24 -12.14 -3.51
CA GLY A 123 11.87 -13.34 -4.09
C GLY A 123 10.91 -14.53 -4.18
N VAL A 124 9.61 -14.29 -4.32
CA VAL A 124 8.58 -15.31 -4.46
C VAL A 124 8.17 -15.41 -5.92
N ASP A 125 8.17 -16.61 -6.48
CA ASP A 125 7.82 -16.86 -7.88
C ASP A 125 6.42 -16.33 -8.23
N GLY A 126 6.30 -15.79 -9.43
CA GLY A 126 5.02 -15.39 -10.04
C GLY A 126 4.28 -16.59 -10.67
N LEU A 127 3.45 -16.30 -11.69
CA LEU A 127 2.77 -17.31 -12.49
C LEU A 127 3.74 -17.89 -13.55
N THR A 128 4.64 -18.75 -13.11
CA THR A 128 5.62 -19.44 -13.96
C THR A 128 5.46 -20.95 -13.82
N GLU A 129 5.87 -21.71 -14.84
CA GLU A 129 5.83 -23.17 -14.79
C GLU A 129 6.70 -23.71 -13.66
N GLY A 130 6.12 -24.60 -12.84
CA GLY A 130 6.78 -25.16 -11.64
C GLY A 130 6.60 -24.34 -10.37
N ALA A 131 6.11 -23.12 -10.43
CA ALA A 131 5.80 -22.32 -9.25
C ALA A 131 4.51 -22.78 -8.55
N SER A 132 4.32 -22.33 -7.30
CA SER A 132 3.08 -22.55 -6.57
C SER A 132 1.89 -21.91 -7.30
N ALA A 133 0.82 -22.68 -7.51
CA ALA A 133 -0.40 -22.17 -8.12
C ALA A 133 -1.21 -21.35 -7.09
N ASP A 134 -0.76 -20.11 -6.88
CA ASP A 134 -1.40 -19.10 -6.03
C ASP A 134 -1.93 -17.99 -6.93
N LEU A 135 -3.23 -17.97 -7.17
CA LEU A 135 -3.84 -17.00 -8.09
C LEU A 135 -5.27 -16.63 -7.68
N VAL A 136 -5.69 -15.48 -8.15
CA VAL A 136 -7.06 -14.97 -7.99
C VAL A 136 -7.61 -14.68 -9.38
N CYS A 137 -8.81 -15.20 -9.66
CA CYS A 137 -9.52 -14.98 -10.91
C CYS A 137 -10.70 -14.03 -10.68
N TYR A 138 -10.95 -13.18 -11.65
CA TYR A 138 -12.06 -12.23 -11.65
C TYR A 138 -12.91 -12.43 -12.90
N ASP A 139 -14.20 -12.12 -12.83
CA ASP A 139 -15.13 -12.22 -13.97
C ASP A 139 -14.96 -11.09 -15.00
N SER A 140 -14.32 -9.98 -14.58
CA SER A 140 -13.99 -8.85 -15.44
C SER A 140 -12.57 -8.36 -15.17
N ASP A 141 -12.03 -7.58 -16.09
CA ASP A 141 -10.63 -7.10 -16.00
C ASP A 141 -10.47 -6.06 -14.88
N PRO A 142 -9.70 -6.36 -13.81
CA PRO A 142 -9.49 -5.41 -12.72
C PRO A 142 -8.65 -4.19 -13.13
N ARG A 143 -8.03 -4.18 -14.32
CA ARG A 143 -7.34 -3.01 -14.86
C ARG A 143 -8.33 -1.98 -15.39
N GLU A 144 -9.52 -2.39 -15.82
CA GLU A 144 -10.61 -1.52 -16.27
C GLU A 144 -11.41 -0.99 -15.08
N ASP A 145 -11.68 -1.85 -14.10
CA ASP A 145 -12.36 -1.48 -12.85
C ASP A 145 -11.72 -2.22 -11.65
N VAL A 146 -10.89 -1.52 -10.92
CA VAL A 146 -10.20 -2.11 -9.76
C VAL A 146 -11.15 -2.59 -8.67
N ARG A 147 -12.39 -2.12 -8.63
CA ARG A 147 -13.38 -2.50 -7.60
C ARG A 147 -13.80 -3.97 -7.68
N VAL A 148 -13.62 -4.62 -8.83
CA VAL A 148 -13.96 -6.04 -9.00
C VAL A 148 -13.11 -6.97 -8.12
N ILE A 149 -11.94 -6.50 -7.63
CA ILE A 149 -11.09 -7.30 -6.75
C ILE A 149 -11.71 -7.63 -5.39
N LYS A 150 -12.77 -6.92 -4.99
CA LYS A 150 -13.51 -7.19 -3.75
C LYS A 150 -14.28 -8.52 -3.79
N ASP A 151 -14.66 -8.97 -4.97
CA ASP A 151 -15.46 -10.18 -5.14
C ASP A 151 -14.84 -11.11 -6.21
N PRO A 152 -13.77 -11.82 -5.87
CA PRO A 152 -13.10 -12.72 -6.80
C PRO A 152 -13.98 -13.92 -7.17
N ALA A 153 -13.98 -14.27 -8.46
CA ALA A 153 -14.69 -15.45 -8.97
C ALA A 153 -14.08 -16.75 -8.45
N ARG A 154 -12.74 -16.80 -8.32
CA ARG A 154 -12.00 -17.95 -7.76
C ARG A 154 -10.74 -17.48 -7.03
N VAL A 155 -10.45 -18.16 -5.95
CA VAL A 155 -9.16 -18.05 -5.24
C VAL A 155 -8.54 -19.44 -5.21
N VAL A 156 -7.33 -19.55 -5.74
CA VAL A 156 -6.54 -20.80 -5.73
C VAL A 156 -5.32 -20.55 -4.84
N LEU A 157 -5.10 -21.43 -3.89
CA LEU A 157 -3.96 -21.41 -2.98
C LEU A 157 -3.26 -22.77 -3.02
N ARG A 158 -2.01 -22.78 -3.44
CA ARG A 158 -1.20 -24.01 -3.59
C ARG A 158 -1.91 -25.07 -4.44
N GLY A 159 -2.55 -24.64 -5.52
CA GLY A 159 -3.29 -25.51 -6.42
C GLY A 159 -4.67 -25.96 -5.93
N VAL A 160 -5.10 -25.53 -4.76
CA VAL A 160 -6.41 -25.86 -4.18
C VAL A 160 -7.36 -24.66 -4.33
N ILE A 161 -8.54 -24.89 -4.89
CA ILE A 161 -9.59 -23.87 -4.95
C ILE A 161 -10.14 -23.69 -3.54
N SER A 162 -9.99 -22.49 -2.98
CA SER A 162 -10.47 -22.11 -1.64
C SER A 162 -11.76 -21.29 -1.67
N ARG A 163 -12.11 -20.76 -2.86
CA ARG A 163 -13.37 -20.06 -3.17
C ARG A 163 -13.77 -20.29 -4.64
#